data_9242550fcc7eb588c55fc50a30b9722c
#
_entry.id   9242550fcc7eb588c55fc50a30b9722c
#
_cell.length_a   1.000
_cell.length_b   1.000
_cell.length_c   1.000
_cell.angle_alpha   90.00
_cell.angle_beta   90.00
_cell.angle_gamma   90.00
#
_symmetry.space_group_name_H-M   'P 1'
#
loop_
_entity.id
_entity.type
_entity.pdbx_description
1 polymer ?
#
loop_
_entity_poly.entity_id
_entity_poly.type
_entity_poly.pdbx_seq_one_letter_code
_entity_poly.pdbx_strand_id
1 'polypeptide(L)'
;VLLLAIIDLIEDGVISDPCIKLSEELINKFGDIWQRYIGNSTIFHPEISKPYFHMQHESFWSLIETKEKESLMVAEETRCGIKKKEKKELPARRYSVSALRSKFAYAQIDSALFHLLKNEDARAMLRVILINTYLTNQPTKSMPKLKTIVYTSLYLLTLVA
;
A
#
# COMPACT_ATOMS: atom_id res chain seq x y z
N VAL A 1 -5.43 -5.72 5.25
CA VAL A 1 -6.32 -5.94 4.10
C VAL A 1 -5.77 -5.30 2.83
N LEU A 2 -5.43 -3.99 2.81
CA LEU A 2 -4.94 -3.32 1.58
C LEU A 2 -3.69 -3.99 0.99
N LEU A 3 -2.68 -4.30 1.80
CA LEU A 3 -1.48 -4.98 1.32
C LEU A 3 -1.78 -6.38 0.76
N LEU A 4 -2.72 -7.11 1.35
CA LEU A 4 -3.16 -8.41 0.80
C LEU A 4 -3.80 -8.24 -0.58
N ALA A 5 -4.64 -7.21 -0.76
CA ALA A 5 -5.24 -6.92 -2.06
C ALA A 5 -4.19 -6.60 -3.12
N ILE A 6 -3.15 -5.85 -2.76
CA ILE A 6 -2.04 -5.55 -3.65
C ILE A 6 -1.25 -6.81 -4.00
N ILE A 7 -0.94 -7.67 -3.02
CA ILE A 7 -0.24 -8.94 -3.22
C ILE A 7 -1.01 -9.83 -4.20
N ASP A 8 -2.33 -9.94 -4.02
CA ASP A 8 -3.19 -10.74 -4.90
C ASP A 8 -3.23 -10.16 -6.33
N LEU A 9 -3.31 -8.83 -6.49
CA LEU A 9 -3.32 -8.20 -7.81
C LEU A 9 -1.95 -8.25 -8.52
N ILE A 10 -0.85 -8.31 -7.78
CA ILE A 10 0.48 -8.58 -8.35
C ILE A 10 0.54 -10.02 -8.86
N GLU A 11 0.00 -10.98 -8.09
CA GLU A 11 -0.07 -12.39 -8.49
C GLU A 11 -0.95 -12.59 -9.71
N ASP A 12 -2.10 -11.92 -9.76
CA ASP A 12 -3.02 -11.93 -10.90
C ASP A 12 -2.45 -11.19 -12.14
N GLY A 13 -1.27 -10.54 -12.03
CA GLY A 13 -0.63 -9.78 -13.11
C GLY A 13 -1.29 -8.45 -13.44
N VAL A 14 -2.27 -8.00 -12.64
CA VAL A 14 -2.97 -6.72 -12.80
C VAL A 14 -2.05 -5.54 -12.42
N ILE A 15 -1.25 -5.71 -11.36
CA ILE A 15 -0.24 -4.74 -10.94
C ILE A 15 1.13 -5.24 -11.39
N SER A 16 1.70 -4.59 -12.39
CA SER A 16 2.99 -4.94 -13.00
C SER A 16 4.14 -3.99 -12.65
N ASP A 17 3.82 -2.83 -12.07
CA ASP A 17 4.76 -1.77 -11.70
C ASP A 17 4.53 -1.29 -10.26
N PRO A 18 5.46 -0.55 -9.64
CA PRO A 18 5.33 -0.07 -8.27
C PRO A 18 4.29 1.06 -8.09
N CYS A 19 3.58 1.46 -9.15
CA CYS A 19 2.60 2.54 -9.15
C CYS A 19 1.19 2.00 -8.88
N ILE A 20 0.79 2.00 -7.63
CA ILE A 20 -0.51 1.48 -7.20
C ILE A 20 -1.58 2.54 -7.40
N LYS A 21 -2.39 2.38 -8.43
CA LYS A 21 -3.55 3.25 -8.68
C LYS A 21 -4.73 2.81 -7.82
N LEU A 22 -5.53 3.77 -7.37
CA LEU A 22 -6.80 3.49 -6.68
C LEU A 22 -7.87 3.11 -7.73
N SER A 23 -7.67 1.97 -8.41
CA SER A 23 -8.52 1.45 -9.49
C SER A 23 -9.74 0.69 -8.94
N GLU A 24 -10.69 0.35 -9.81
CA GLU A 24 -11.84 -0.46 -9.43
C GLU A 24 -11.43 -1.88 -9.06
N GLU A 25 -10.43 -2.44 -9.74
CA GLU A 25 -9.89 -3.77 -9.45
C GLU A 25 -9.33 -3.83 -8.02
N LEU A 26 -8.58 -2.78 -7.61
CA LEU A 26 -8.04 -2.71 -6.26
C LEU A 26 -9.15 -2.55 -5.21
N ILE A 27 -10.18 -1.75 -5.50
CA ILE A 27 -11.33 -1.55 -4.62
C ILE A 27 -12.10 -2.86 -4.43
N ASN A 28 -12.40 -3.55 -5.54
CA ASN A 28 -13.12 -4.83 -5.51
C ASN A 28 -12.32 -5.90 -4.76
N LYS A 29 -11.04 -6.08 -5.08
CA LYS A 29 -10.17 -7.05 -4.40
C LYS A 29 -10.06 -6.75 -2.91
N PHE A 30 -9.96 -5.48 -2.53
CA PHE A 30 -9.98 -5.06 -1.12
C PHE A 30 -11.29 -5.45 -0.43
N GLY A 31 -12.44 -5.24 -1.10
CA GLY A 31 -13.76 -5.64 -0.60
C GLY A 31 -13.87 -7.14 -0.39
N ASP A 32 -13.41 -7.95 -1.34
CA ASP A 32 -13.43 -9.41 -1.26
C ASP A 32 -12.61 -9.94 -0.08
N ILE A 33 -11.39 -9.40 0.09
CA ILE A 33 -10.51 -9.77 1.21
C ILE A 33 -11.09 -9.29 2.54
N TRP A 34 -11.68 -8.09 2.56
CA TRP A 34 -12.38 -7.58 3.74
C TRP A 34 -13.49 -8.53 4.16
N GLN A 35 -14.36 -8.91 3.21
CA GLN A 35 -15.48 -9.83 3.48
C GLN A 35 -15.00 -11.19 3.98
N ARG A 36 -13.88 -11.69 3.44
CA ARG A 36 -13.30 -12.99 3.81
C ARG A 36 -12.76 -13.02 5.23
N TYR A 37 -12.06 -11.97 5.68
CA TYR A 37 -11.32 -11.98 6.95
C TYR A 37 -11.97 -11.17 8.05
N ILE A 38 -12.75 -10.14 7.73
CA ILE A 38 -13.39 -9.25 8.71
C ILE A 38 -14.90 -9.45 8.73
N GLY A 39 -15.49 -9.76 7.57
CA GLY A 39 -16.91 -9.99 7.42
C GLY A 39 -17.76 -8.75 7.67
N ASN A 40 -19.01 -8.97 8.06
CA ASN A 40 -19.97 -7.90 8.35
C ASN A 40 -19.76 -7.35 9.77
N SER A 41 -18.70 -6.57 9.95
CA SER A 41 -18.47 -5.84 11.19
C SER A 41 -19.44 -4.66 11.29
N THR A 42 -20.12 -4.52 12.45
CA THR A 42 -20.94 -3.35 12.74
C THR A 42 -20.11 -2.09 13.06
N ILE A 43 -18.83 -2.28 13.38
CA ILE A 43 -17.91 -1.22 13.81
C ILE A 43 -17.06 -0.72 12.64
N PHE A 44 -16.63 -1.64 11.75
CA PHE A 44 -15.72 -1.31 10.66
C PHE A 44 -16.42 -1.47 9.31
N HIS A 45 -16.30 -0.47 8.45
CA HIS A 45 -16.77 -0.51 7.07
C HIS A 45 -15.61 -0.73 6.09
N PRO A 46 -15.82 -1.43 4.97
CA PRO A 46 -14.80 -1.68 3.95
C PRO A 46 -14.48 -0.40 3.16
N GLU A 47 -13.83 0.55 3.79
CA GLU A 47 -13.46 1.83 3.20
C GLU A 47 -11.96 1.86 2.89
N ILE A 48 -11.60 1.60 1.62
CA ILE A 48 -10.22 1.53 1.16
C ILE A 48 -9.49 2.88 1.22
N SER A 49 -10.21 3.98 1.11
CA SER A 49 -9.65 5.33 1.06
C SER A 49 -8.79 5.68 2.29
N LYS A 50 -9.23 5.25 3.47
CA LYS A 50 -8.48 5.48 4.72
C LYS A 50 -7.13 4.75 4.74
N PRO A 51 -7.06 3.42 4.62
CA PRO A 51 -5.77 2.74 4.62
C PRO A 51 -4.89 3.18 3.45
N TYR A 52 -5.43 3.43 2.26
CA TYR A 52 -4.68 3.93 1.11
C TYR A 52 -3.99 5.26 1.41
N PHE A 53 -4.68 6.21 2.05
CA PHE A 53 -4.13 7.50 2.43
C PHE A 53 -3.17 7.41 3.61
N HIS A 54 -3.55 6.70 4.68
CA HIS A 54 -2.76 6.68 5.92
C HIS A 54 -1.45 5.89 5.81
N MET A 55 -1.33 4.97 4.85
CA MET A 55 -0.06 4.27 4.60
C MET A 55 1.09 5.21 4.20
N GLN A 56 0.83 6.48 3.80
CA GLN A 56 1.88 7.47 3.55
C GLN A 56 2.79 7.73 4.77
N HIS A 57 2.39 7.32 5.98
CA HIS A 57 3.24 7.38 7.18
C HIS A 57 4.28 6.26 7.22
N GLU A 58 4.13 5.23 6.39
CA GLU A 58 5.09 4.15 6.23
C GLU A 58 6.16 4.52 5.19
N SER A 59 7.42 4.14 5.44
CA SER A 59 8.53 4.52 4.57
C SER A 59 8.49 3.90 3.18
N PHE A 60 7.76 2.79 3.01
CA PHE A 60 7.63 2.08 1.74
C PHE A 60 6.45 2.56 0.89
N TRP A 61 5.69 3.58 1.32
CA TRP A 61 4.49 4.05 0.64
C TRP A 61 4.52 5.56 0.49
N SER A 62 4.44 6.06 -0.74
CA SER A 62 4.42 7.48 -1.05
C SER A 62 3.24 7.81 -1.96
N LEU A 63 2.50 8.87 -1.64
CA LEU A 63 1.41 9.35 -2.49
C LEU A 63 1.95 10.40 -3.46
N ILE A 64 1.75 10.18 -4.77
CA ILE A 64 2.20 11.06 -5.84
C ILE A 64 1.03 11.92 -6.30
N GLU A 65 1.17 13.24 -6.16
CA GLU A 65 0.12 14.19 -6.57
C GLU A 65 0.04 14.30 -8.11
N THR A 66 -1.17 14.51 -8.62
CA THR A 66 -1.42 14.62 -10.07
C THR A 66 -0.62 15.76 -10.72
N LYS A 67 -0.41 16.88 -10.00
CA LYS A 67 0.40 18.00 -10.48
C LYS A 67 1.90 17.71 -10.55
N GLU A 68 2.40 16.83 -9.69
CA GLU A 68 3.81 16.40 -9.74
C GLU A 68 4.08 15.51 -10.95
N LYS A 69 3.09 14.73 -11.39
CA LYS A 69 3.19 13.93 -12.59
C LYS A 69 3.35 14.79 -13.86
N GLU A 70 2.64 15.90 -13.96
CA GLU A 70 2.81 16.86 -15.07
C GLU A 70 4.20 17.50 -15.05
N SER A 71 4.72 17.85 -13.86
CA SER A 71 6.07 18.44 -13.74
C SER A 71 7.18 17.42 -13.96
N LEU A 72 7.00 16.15 -13.62
CA LEU A 72 7.99 15.08 -13.88
C LEU A 72 8.07 14.73 -15.38
N MET A 73 6.96 14.79 -16.12
CA MET A 73 6.97 14.60 -17.57
C MET A 73 7.64 15.75 -18.31
N VAL A 74 7.62 16.96 -17.73
CA VAL A 74 8.31 18.15 -18.29
C VAL A 74 9.75 18.27 -17.80
N ALA A 75 10.10 17.66 -16.65
CA ALA A 75 11.41 17.80 -15.99
C ALA A 75 12.47 16.79 -16.46
N GLU A 76 12.19 15.95 -17.45
CA GLU A 76 13.26 15.31 -18.21
C GLU A 76 14.09 16.33 -19.02
N GLU A 77 13.60 17.57 -19.14
CA GLU A 77 14.32 18.65 -19.82
C GLU A 77 14.95 19.71 -18.92
N THR A 78 14.70 19.76 -17.59
CA THR A 78 15.32 20.85 -16.79
C THR A 78 15.58 20.44 -15.32
N ARG A 79 16.84 20.23 -14.97
CA ARG A 79 17.33 20.13 -13.58
C ARG A 79 17.19 21.48 -12.88
N CYS A 80 16.45 21.59 -11.78
CA CYS A 80 16.83 22.31 -10.55
C CYS A 80 15.70 22.43 -9.50
N GLY A 81 16.02 22.17 -8.24
CA GLY A 81 15.45 22.82 -7.07
C GLY A 81 14.23 22.20 -6.39
N ILE A 82 14.41 21.18 -5.56
CA ILE A 82 13.35 20.64 -4.70
C ILE A 82 13.21 21.50 -3.44
N LYS A 83 12.13 22.26 -3.30
CA LYS A 83 11.66 22.84 -2.02
C LYS A 83 10.71 21.85 -1.34
N LYS A 84 11.08 21.36 -0.14
CA LYS A 84 10.20 20.62 0.77
C LYS A 84 8.98 21.47 1.09
N LYS A 85 7.78 21.06 0.63
CA LYS A 85 6.52 21.64 1.07
C LYS A 85 6.01 20.92 2.31
N GLU A 86 5.65 21.69 3.33
CA GLU A 86 5.04 21.23 4.57
C GLU A 86 3.75 20.46 4.27
N LYS A 87 3.61 19.29 4.93
CA LYS A 87 2.42 18.45 4.85
C LYS A 87 1.25 19.15 5.57
N LYS A 88 0.35 19.79 4.81
CA LYS A 88 -0.94 20.24 5.33
C LYS A 88 -1.85 19.02 5.45
N GLU A 89 -2.21 18.64 6.68
CA GLU A 89 -3.22 17.62 6.95
C GLU A 89 -4.58 18.03 6.34
N LEU A 90 -5.17 17.12 5.59
CA LEU A 90 -6.49 17.30 5.00
C LEU A 90 -7.58 17.02 6.05
N PRO A 91 -8.61 17.87 6.19
CA PRO A 91 -9.71 17.63 7.12
C PRO A 91 -10.48 16.33 6.79
N ALA A 92 -10.91 15.62 7.82
CA ALA A 92 -11.49 14.26 7.79
C ALA A 92 -12.62 13.99 6.76
N ARG A 93 -13.23 15.02 6.21
CA ARG A 93 -14.32 14.92 5.21
C ARG A 93 -13.83 14.67 3.76
N ARG A 94 -12.50 14.56 3.51
CA ARG A 94 -11.91 14.50 2.16
C ARG A 94 -11.24 13.17 1.82
N TYR A 95 -11.53 12.11 2.56
CA TYR A 95 -10.99 10.78 2.27
C TYR A 95 -11.90 9.91 1.39
N SER A 96 -12.72 10.50 0.54
CA SER A 96 -13.46 9.70 -0.45
C SER A 96 -12.54 9.21 -1.56
N VAL A 97 -12.86 8.07 -2.17
CA VAL A 97 -12.14 7.52 -3.32
C VAL A 97 -12.00 8.56 -4.45
N SER A 98 -13.08 9.30 -4.75
CA SER A 98 -13.08 10.35 -5.78
C SER A 98 -12.15 11.51 -5.42
N ALA A 99 -12.11 11.95 -4.16
CA ALA A 99 -11.22 13.00 -3.70
C ALA A 99 -9.74 12.57 -3.75
N LEU A 100 -9.44 11.32 -3.41
CA LEU A 100 -8.09 10.77 -3.52
C LEU A 100 -7.64 10.65 -4.98
N ARG A 101 -8.51 10.15 -5.87
CA ARG A 101 -8.23 10.05 -7.31
C ARG A 101 -8.00 11.41 -7.98
N SER A 102 -8.69 12.44 -7.54
CA SER A 102 -8.49 13.80 -8.08
C SER A 102 -7.19 14.43 -7.61
N LYS A 103 -6.74 14.11 -6.40
CA LYS A 103 -5.53 14.68 -5.82
C LYS A 103 -4.27 13.90 -6.14
N PHE A 104 -4.34 12.57 -6.09
CA PHE A 104 -3.20 11.68 -6.25
C PHE A 104 -3.33 10.86 -7.53
N ALA A 105 -2.28 10.83 -8.32
CA ALA A 105 -2.22 10.01 -9.53
C ALA A 105 -2.10 8.52 -9.18
N TYR A 106 -1.27 8.21 -8.19
CA TYR A 106 -1.05 6.85 -7.68
C TYR A 106 -0.33 6.90 -6.31
N ALA A 107 -0.29 5.77 -5.64
CA ALA A 107 0.63 5.53 -4.55
C ALA A 107 1.83 4.73 -5.08
N GLN A 108 3.02 5.11 -4.71
CA GLN A 108 4.24 4.42 -5.08
C GLN A 108 4.73 3.54 -3.93
N ILE A 109 4.90 2.25 -4.21
CA ILE A 109 5.57 1.32 -3.31
C ILE A 109 7.08 1.42 -3.53
N ASP A 110 7.85 1.28 -2.44
CA ASP A 110 9.30 1.16 -2.50
C ASP A 110 9.72 0.05 -3.49
N SER A 111 10.73 0.34 -4.31
CA SER A 111 11.14 -0.55 -5.40
C SER A 111 11.70 -1.89 -4.89
N ALA A 112 12.38 -1.91 -3.73
CA ALA A 112 12.88 -3.15 -3.14
C ALA A 112 11.73 -4.03 -2.65
N LEU A 113 10.73 -3.43 -1.99
CA LEU A 113 9.52 -4.14 -1.59
C LEU A 113 8.76 -4.66 -2.81
N PHE A 114 8.59 -3.86 -3.85
CA PHE A 114 7.92 -4.29 -5.06
C PHE A 114 8.66 -5.44 -5.75
N HIS A 115 9.99 -5.39 -5.78
CA HIS A 115 10.81 -6.48 -6.33
C HIS A 115 10.64 -7.77 -5.54
N LEU A 116 10.57 -7.67 -4.21
CA LEU A 116 10.28 -8.80 -3.34
C LEU A 116 8.90 -9.40 -3.64
N LEU A 117 7.88 -8.56 -3.86
CA LEU A 117 6.53 -9.00 -4.18
C LEU A 117 6.39 -9.66 -5.56
N LYS A 118 7.38 -9.58 -6.46
CA LYS A 118 7.42 -10.35 -7.70
C LYS A 118 7.75 -11.82 -7.48
N ASN A 119 8.41 -12.16 -6.37
CA ASN A 119 8.73 -13.54 -6.02
C ASN A 119 7.52 -14.22 -5.37
N GLU A 120 7.16 -15.42 -5.84
CA GLU A 120 6.00 -16.18 -5.37
C GLU A 120 6.13 -16.60 -3.91
N ASP A 121 7.29 -17.14 -3.52
CA ASP A 121 7.56 -17.59 -2.15
C ASP A 121 7.48 -16.42 -1.16
N ALA A 122 8.01 -15.25 -1.56
CA ALA A 122 7.95 -14.05 -0.75
C ALA A 122 6.50 -13.56 -0.58
N ARG A 123 5.67 -13.62 -1.62
CA ARG A 123 4.24 -13.30 -1.51
C ARG A 123 3.53 -14.25 -0.56
N ALA A 124 3.77 -15.56 -0.69
CA ALA A 124 3.17 -16.57 0.17
C ALA A 124 3.54 -16.34 1.65
N MET A 125 4.82 -16.09 1.92
CA MET A 125 5.29 -15.80 3.28
C MET A 125 4.67 -14.51 3.84
N LEU A 126 4.65 -13.43 3.08
CA LEU A 126 4.07 -12.16 3.50
C LEU A 126 2.56 -12.27 3.77
N ARG A 127 1.82 -13.04 2.97
CA ARG A 127 0.41 -13.35 3.24
C ARG A 127 0.23 -14.01 4.60
N VAL A 128 0.98 -15.06 4.88
CA VAL A 128 0.90 -15.76 6.16
C VAL A 128 1.19 -14.82 7.32
N ILE A 129 2.24 -14.03 7.23
CA ILE A 129 2.61 -13.04 8.27
C ILE A 129 1.49 -12.02 8.47
N LEU A 130 0.97 -11.42 7.39
CA LEU A 130 -0.07 -10.40 7.47
C LEU A 130 -1.38 -10.95 8.06
N ILE A 131 -1.78 -12.16 7.63
CA ILE A 131 -2.99 -12.81 8.15
C ILE A 131 -2.83 -13.14 9.62
N ASN A 132 -1.75 -13.82 10.00
CA ASN A 132 -1.54 -14.25 11.38
C ASN A 132 -1.34 -13.10 12.36
N THR A 133 -0.69 -12.01 11.91
CA THR A 133 -0.39 -10.88 12.78
C THR A 133 -1.57 -9.95 12.96
N TYR A 134 -2.38 -9.73 11.91
CA TYR A 134 -3.37 -8.66 11.91
C TYR A 134 -4.82 -9.10 11.72
N LEU A 135 -5.07 -10.32 11.22
CA LEU A 135 -6.42 -10.76 10.85
C LEU A 135 -6.90 -11.98 11.63
N THR A 136 -6.03 -12.79 12.19
CA THR A 136 -6.43 -13.81 13.16
C THR A 136 -6.54 -13.18 14.54
N ASN A 137 -7.71 -13.30 15.18
CA ASN A 137 -8.00 -12.81 16.54
C ASN A 137 -7.19 -13.59 17.61
N GLN A 138 -5.88 -13.61 17.50
CA GLN A 138 -5.02 -14.06 18.57
C GLN A 138 -4.67 -12.85 19.45
N PRO A 139 -4.87 -12.88 20.76
CA PRO A 139 -4.40 -11.84 21.67
C PRO A 139 -2.87 -11.97 21.80
N THR A 140 -2.12 -11.54 20.78
CA THR A 140 -0.67 -11.50 20.85
C THR A 140 -0.22 -10.18 21.47
N LYS A 141 0.45 -10.29 22.58
CA LYS A 141 1.21 -9.21 23.23
C LYS A 141 2.12 -8.54 22.18
N SER A 142 2.03 -7.20 22.08
CA SER A 142 2.84 -6.29 21.29
C SER A 142 2.92 -6.63 19.78
N MET A 143 2.12 -5.94 18.98
CA MET A 143 2.23 -6.00 17.51
C MET A 143 3.60 -5.42 17.06
N PRO A 144 4.43 -6.19 16.35
CA PRO A 144 5.61 -5.63 15.71
C PRO A 144 5.18 -4.61 14.64
N LYS A 145 5.86 -3.48 14.58
CA LYS A 145 5.59 -2.47 13.53
C LYS A 145 5.81 -3.09 12.16
N LEU A 146 4.98 -2.76 11.18
CA LEU A 146 5.05 -3.29 9.79
C LEU A 146 6.47 -3.22 9.20
N LYS A 147 7.23 -2.16 9.53
CA LYS A 147 8.66 -2.02 9.19
C LYS A 147 9.50 -3.23 9.62
N THR A 148 9.31 -3.68 10.86
CA THR A 148 10.10 -4.80 11.41
C THR A 148 9.80 -6.11 10.68
N ILE A 149 8.54 -6.31 10.27
CA ILE A 149 8.13 -7.53 9.55
C ILE A 149 8.72 -7.55 8.14
N VAL A 150 8.68 -6.44 7.42
CA VAL A 150 9.24 -6.33 6.07
C VAL A 150 10.75 -6.51 6.09
N TYR A 151 11.45 -5.88 7.03
CA TYR A 151 12.91 -6.01 7.13
C TYR A 151 13.36 -7.40 7.60
N THR A 152 12.64 -8.05 8.52
CA THR A 152 12.97 -9.43 8.92
C THR A 152 12.71 -10.43 7.80
N SER A 153 11.66 -10.26 6.99
CA SER A 153 11.43 -11.10 5.80
C SER A 153 12.52 -10.89 4.73
N LEU A 154 12.95 -9.65 4.50
CA LEU A 154 14.09 -9.34 3.61
C LEU A 154 15.38 -10.01 4.11
N TYR A 155 15.63 -9.96 5.41
CA TYR A 155 16.85 -10.53 6.02
C TYR A 155 16.87 -12.06 5.93
N LEU A 156 15.72 -12.72 6.14
CA LEU A 156 15.58 -14.17 6.02
C LEU A 156 15.75 -14.65 4.56
N LEU A 157 15.27 -13.91 3.59
CA LEU A 157 15.43 -14.23 2.16
C LEU A 157 16.86 -14.07 1.66
N THR A 158 17.64 -13.13 2.23
CA THR A 158 19.07 -12.98 1.89
C THR A 158 19.97 -14.02 2.55
N LEU A 159 19.50 -14.73 3.59
CA LEU A 159 20.25 -15.79 4.27
C LEU A 159 20.06 -17.17 3.62
N VAL A 160 19.06 -17.34 2.75
CA VAL A 160 18.71 -18.62 2.08
C VAL A 160 19.20 -18.64 0.61
N ALA A 161 19.74 -17.54 0.11
CA ALA A 161 20.39 -17.44 -1.21
C ALA A 161 21.91 -17.58 -1.10
#